data_51498e0dcd18de8351f97617600ecd99
#
_entry.id   51498e0dcd18de8351f97617600ecd99
#
_cell.length_a   1.000
_cell.length_b   1.000
_cell.length_c   1.000
_cell.angle_alpha   90.00
_cell.angle_beta   90.00
_cell.angle_gamma   90.00
#
_symmetry.space_group_name_H-M   'P 1'
#
loop_
_entity.id
_entity.type
_entity.pdbx_description
1 polymer ?
#
loop_
_entity_poly.entity_id
_entity_poly.type
_entity_poly.pdbx_seq_one_letter_code
_entity_poly.pdbx_strand_id
1 'polypeptide(L)'
;MPDVKKNVIVNHSVDEMFNLVDRIEDYPLFLPWCGGSKVLERNDDITKASIHIKYSGVNQSFTTQNTKDYPSRIDLKLIDGPFKVLEGYWIFTKIHEEACSIEFHLHYEFSNFILDKLISPIFSQIANTFVDGFVTQADKIYKK
;
A
#
# COMPACT_ATOMS: atom_id res chain seq x y z
N MET A 1 -2.51 14.69 -13.12
CA MET A 1 -2.03 14.17 -11.83
C MET A 1 -2.33 12.69 -11.74
N PRO A 2 -1.32 11.88 -11.49
CA PRO A 2 -1.53 10.42 -11.47
C PRO A 2 -2.45 9.99 -10.34
N ASP A 3 -3.42 9.19 -10.73
CA ASP A 3 -4.32 8.50 -9.80
C ASP A 3 -4.33 7.03 -10.17
N VAL A 4 -4.22 6.18 -9.16
CA VAL A 4 -4.34 4.73 -9.33
C VAL A 4 -5.59 4.29 -8.59
N LYS A 5 -6.45 3.54 -9.28
CA LYS A 5 -7.66 2.97 -8.70
C LYS A 5 -7.72 1.49 -9.04
N LYS A 6 -7.91 0.66 -8.04
CA LYS A 6 -8.03 -0.79 -8.21
C LYS A 6 -9.20 -1.30 -7.40
N ASN A 7 -9.93 -2.24 -7.99
CA ASN A 7 -11.02 -2.96 -7.32
C ASN A 7 -10.84 -4.44 -7.56
N VAL A 8 -10.96 -5.24 -6.52
CA VAL A 8 -10.82 -6.70 -6.64
C VAL A 8 -11.70 -7.38 -5.60
N ILE A 9 -12.19 -8.57 -5.94
CA ILE A 9 -12.90 -9.44 -5.01
C ILE A 9 -11.98 -10.61 -4.70
N VAL A 10 -11.80 -10.91 -3.42
CA VAL A 10 -10.90 -11.97 -2.97
C VAL A 10 -11.63 -12.95 -2.06
N ASN A 11 -11.13 -14.19 -2.03
CA ASN A 11 -11.67 -15.27 -1.20
C ASN A 11 -10.97 -15.32 0.16
N HIS A 12 -10.88 -14.15 0.80
CA HIS A 12 -10.30 -13.99 2.13
C HIS A 12 -11.15 -12.99 2.91
N SER A 13 -11.18 -13.11 4.23
CA SER A 13 -12.01 -12.23 5.06
C SER A 13 -11.48 -10.80 5.07
N VAL A 14 -12.35 -9.86 5.45
CA VAL A 14 -11.93 -8.46 5.62
C VAL A 14 -10.82 -8.36 6.66
N ASP A 15 -10.90 -9.14 7.75
CA ASP A 15 -9.89 -9.11 8.81
C ASP A 15 -8.53 -9.57 8.29
N GLU A 16 -8.51 -10.66 7.52
CA GLU A 16 -7.27 -11.18 6.95
C GLU A 16 -6.61 -10.17 6.02
N MET A 17 -7.40 -9.57 5.13
CA MET A 17 -6.85 -8.63 4.17
C MET A 17 -6.42 -7.31 4.83
N PHE A 18 -7.21 -6.80 5.77
CA PHE A 18 -6.84 -5.60 6.52
C PHE A 18 -5.51 -5.81 7.25
N ASN A 19 -5.39 -6.91 7.98
CA ASN A 19 -4.18 -7.20 8.74
C ASN A 19 -2.96 -7.36 7.84
N LEU A 20 -3.12 -7.99 6.69
CA LEU A 20 -2.04 -8.16 5.73
C LEU A 20 -1.52 -6.81 5.23
N VAL A 21 -2.43 -5.89 4.91
CA VAL A 21 -2.07 -4.55 4.44
C VAL A 21 -1.44 -3.72 5.56
N ASP A 22 -1.92 -3.85 6.79
CA ASP A 22 -1.38 -3.11 7.94
C ASP A 22 0.00 -3.61 8.39
N ARG A 23 0.39 -4.82 8.02
CA ARG A 23 1.70 -5.38 8.40
C ARG A 23 2.78 -4.92 7.44
N ILE A 24 3.07 -3.64 7.48
CA ILE A 24 4.05 -3.00 6.59
C ILE A 24 5.45 -3.59 6.78
N GLU A 25 5.77 -4.06 7.97
CA GLU A 25 7.05 -4.71 8.26
C GLU A 25 7.30 -5.97 7.42
N ASP A 26 6.25 -6.59 6.88
CA ASP A 26 6.37 -7.80 6.06
C ASP A 26 6.48 -7.51 4.56
N TYR A 27 6.29 -6.27 4.14
CA TYR A 27 6.29 -5.91 2.72
C TYR A 27 7.54 -6.38 1.96
N PRO A 28 8.76 -6.26 2.52
CA PRO A 28 9.95 -6.73 1.80
C PRO A 28 9.96 -8.24 1.52
N LEU A 29 9.14 -9.01 2.24
CA LEU A 29 9.10 -10.46 2.09
C LEU A 29 8.38 -10.90 0.82
N PHE A 30 7.49 -10.08 0.27
CA PHE A 30 6.66 -10.48 -0.87
C PHE A 30 6.45 -9.42 -1.95
N LEU A 31 6.89 -8.19 -1.73
CA LEU A 31 6.79 -7.14 -2.75
C LEU A 31 8.18 -6.89 -3.33
N PRO A 32 8.40 -7.27 -4.61
CA PRO A 32 9.75 -7.24 -5.19
C PRO A 32 10.35 -5.84 -5.30
N TRP A 33 9.51 -4.81 -5.29
CA TRP A 33 9.98 -3.43 -5.36
C TRP A 33 10.33 -2.86 -3.99
N CYS A 34 9.98 -3.55 -2.91
CA CYS A 34 10.24 -3.06 -1.55
C CYS A 34 11.58 -3.57 -1.05
N GLY A 35 12.55 -2.67 -0.94
CA GLY A 35 13.89 -2.99 -0.47
C GLY A 35 14.01 -2.97 1.06
N GLY A 36 13.00 -2.46 1.75
CA GLY A 36 12.96 -2.42 3.21
C GLY A 36 11.76 -1.64 3.70
N SER A 37 11.42 -1.84 4.96
CA SER A 37 10.34 -1.10 5.61
C SER A 37 10.57 -1.09 7.11
N LYS A 38 9.99 -0.10 7.79
CA LYS A 38 10.12 0.04 9.23
C LYS A 38 8.86 0.68 9.80
N VAL A 39 8.25 0.02 10.77
CA VAL A 39 7.14 0.58 11.52
C VAL A 39 7.71 1.49 12.62
N LEU A 40 7.32 2.76 12.60
CA LEU A 40 7.79 3.76 13.55
C LEU A 40 6.85 3.88 14.75
N GLU A 41 5.55 3.69 14.50
CA GLU A 41 4.52 3.76 15.54
C GLU A 41 3.32 2.95 15.09
N ARG A 42 2.72 2.20 16.02
CA ARG A 42 1.50 1.45 15.74
C ARG A 42 0.64 1.39 16.98
N ASN A 43 -0.63 1.72 16.81
CA ASN A 43 -1.67 1.49 17.81
C ASN A 43 -2.96 1.14 17.08
N ASP A 44 -4.09 1.11 17.78
CA ASP A 44 -5.37 0.73 17.18
C ASP A 44 -5.86 1.75 16.14
N ASP A 45 -5.45 3.00 16.25
CA ASP A 45 -5.93 4.08 15.39
C ASP A 45 -5.02 4.42 14.24
N ILE A 46 -3.70 4.26 14.41
CA ILE A 46 -2.74 4.61 13.36
C ILE A 46 -1.61 3.59 13.25
N THR A 47 -1.02 3.55 12.06
CA THR A 47 0.30 2.94 11.82
C THR A 47 1.13 3.97 11.05
N LYS A 48 2.28 4.32 11.59
CA LYS A 48 3.24 5.21 10.94
C LYS A 48 4.45 4.39 10.53
N ALA A 49 4.79 4.41 9.26
CA ALA A 49 5.84 3.53 8.75
C ALA A 49 6.58 4.15 7.58
N SER A 50 7.83 3.72 7.42
CA SER A 50 8.67 4.09 6.28
C SER A 50 8.79 2.90 5.35
N ILE A 51 8.75 3.17 4.05
CA ILE A 51 8.92 2.18 2.99
C ILE A 51 10.06 2.63 2.10
N HIS A 52 10.95 1.69 1.77
CA HIS A 52 12.05 1.94 0.86
C HIS A 52 11.78 1.25 -0.47
N ILE A 53 11.71 2.04 -1.54
CA ILE A 53 11.55 1.53 -2.89
C ILE A 53 12.94 1.33 -3.48
N LYS A 54 13.23 0.09 -3.88
CA LYS A 54 14.47 -0.25 -4.57
C LYS A 54 14.11 -1.14 -5.76
N TYR A 55 13.93 -0.53 -6.93
CA TYR A 55 13.40 -1.23 -8.08
C TYR A 55 13.71 -0.47 -9.35
N SER A 56 14.26 -1.17 -10.35
CA SER A 56 14.48 -0.62 -11.70
C SER A 56 15.26 0.71 -11.70
N GLY A 57 16.29 0.82 -10.84
CA GLY A 57 17.10 2.01 -10.72
C GLY A 57 16.56 3.07 -9.77
N VAL A 58 15.36 2.91 -9.26
CA VAL A 58 14.79 3.82 -8.25
C VAL A 58 15.24 3.38 -6.87
N ASN A 59 15.66 4.34 -6.05
CA ASN A 59 16.10 4.12 -4.68
C ASN A 59 15.61 5.29 -3.86
N GLN A 60 14.38 5.18 -3.33
CA GLN A 60 13.71 6.26 -2.62
C GLN A 60 12.97 5.71 -1.41
N SER A 61 12.96 6.48 -0.34
CA SER A 61 12.20 6.15 0.87
C SER A 61 11.14 7.20 1.12
N PHE A 62 10.03 6.77 1.70
CA PHE A 62 8.96 7.68 2.13
C PHE A 62 8.30 7.14 3.38
N THR A 63 7.69 8.04 4.14
CA THR A 63 7.00 7.71 5.38
C THR A 63 5.56 8.18 5.28
N THR A 64 4.63 7.31 5.67
CA THR A 64 3.22 7.64 5.72
C THR A 64 2.65 7.42 7.12
N GLN A 65 1.57 8.14 7.42
CA GLN A 65 0.72 7.84 8.54
C GLN A 65 -0.57 7.26 8.01
N ASN A 66 -0.88 6.05 8.44
CA ASN A 66 -2.05 5.31 8.00
C ASN A 66 -3.07 5.34 9.13
N THR A 67 -4.17 6.06 8.91
CA THR A 67 -5.27 6.12 9.87
C THR A 67 -6.20 4.94 9.63
N LYS A 68 -6.50 4.20 10.68
CA LYS A 68 -7.17 2.91 10.58
C LYS A 68 -8.58 2.95 11.17
N ASP A 69 -9.50 2.31 10.46
CA ASP A 69 -10.84 2.01 10.95
C ASP A 69 -11.05 0.51 10.70
N TYR A 70 -10.59 -0.29 11.66
CA TYR A 70 -10.55 -1.75 11.54
C TYR A 70 -11.95 -2.35 11.53
N PRO A 71 -12.25 -3.28 10.64
CA PRO A 71 -11.42 -3.85 9.57
C PRO A 71 -11.80 -3.29 8.19
N SER A 72 -12.37 -2.10 8.10
CA SER A 72 -13.02 -1.57 6.91
C SER A 72 -12.17 -0.64 6.07
N ARG A 73 -11.28 0.14 6.70
CA ARG A 73 -10.63 1.24 5.98
C ARG A 73 -9.25 1.58 6.54
N ILE A 74 -8.35 1.92 5.64
CA ILE A 74 -7.05 2.51 5.98
C ILE A 74 -6.86 3.74 5.08
N ASP A 75 -6.63 4.90 5.67
CA ASP A 75 -6.33 6.13 4.95
C ASP A 75 -4.84 6.41 5.03
N LEU A 76 -4.22 6.70 3.89
CA LEU A 76 -2.78 6.93 3.75
C LEU A 76 -2.50 8.40 3.57
N LYS A 77 -1.53 8.94 4.31
CA LYS A 77 -1.10 10.33 4.15
C LYS A 77 0.40 10.45 4.31
N LEU A 78 1.02 11.22 3.43
CA LEU A 78 2.47 11.46 3.46
C LEU A 78 2.88 12.21 4.72
N ILE A 79 3.96 11.73 5.35
CA ILE A 79 4.68 12.43 6.42
C ILE A 79 5.99 12.98 5.89
N ASP A 80 6.73 12.17 5.12
CA ASP A 80 8.03 12.56 4.59
C ASP A 80 8.33 11.75 3.34
N GLY A 81 9.00 12.36 2.38
CA GLY A 81 9.40 11.69 1.16
C GLY A 81 9.48 12.63 -0.03
N PRO A 82 9.84 12.08 -1.22
CA PRO A 82 10.09 12.90 -2.42
C PRO A 82 8.82 13.34 -3.13
N PHE A 83 7.70 13.41 -2.43
CA PHE A 83 6.40 13.78 -2.98
C PHE A 83 5.96 15.15 -2.51
N LYS A 84 5.28 15.87 -3.38
CA LYS A 84 4.50 17.04 -3.01
C LYS A 84 3.18 16.59 -2.39
N VAL A 85 2.58 15.53 -2.94
CA VAL A 85 1.34 14.92 -2.46
C VAL A 85 1.49 13.41 -2.54
N LEU A 86 1.07 12.71 -1.52
CA LEU A 86 0.86 11.26 -1.54
C LEU A 86 -0.25 10.96 -0.54
N GLU A 87 -1.40 10.56 -1.06
CA GLU A 87 -2.54 10.23 -0.22
C GLU A 87 -3.42 9.20 -0.90
N GLY A 88 -4.15 8.45 -0.13
CA GLY A 88 -5.02 7.43 -0.68
C GLY A 88 -5.75 6.67 0.40
N TYR A 89 -6.35 5.56 0.00
CA TYR A 89 -7.11 4.74 0.94
C TYR A 89 -7.24 3.30 0.45
N TRP A 90 -7.45 2.43 1.41
CA TRP A 90 -7.91 1.06 1.21
C TRP A 90 -9.29 0.95 1.84
N ILE A 91 -10.24 0.36 1.12
CA ILE A 91 -11.56 0.05 1.65
C ILE A 91 -11.80 -1.45 1.48
N PHE A 92 -12.16 -2.11 2.58
CA PHE A 92 -12.45 -3.54 2.62
C PHE A 92 -13.91 -3.71 2.94
N THR A 93 -14.68 -4.27 2.01
CA THR A 93 -16.12 -4.45 2.17
C THR A 93 -16.44 -5.94 2.26
N LYS A 94 -17.04 -6.36 3.36
CA LYS A 94 -17.40 -7.75 3.58
C LYS A 94 -18.47 -8.19 2.57
N ILE A 95 -18.21 -9.32 1.90
CA ILE A 95 -19.19 -9.97 1.04
C ILE A 95 -19.82 -11.15 1.80
N HIS A 96 -18.98 -11.99 2.40
CA HIS A 96 -19.37 -13.00 3.38
C HIS A 96 -18.16 -13.29 4.26
N GLU A 97 -18.24 -14.29 5.14
CA GLU A 97 -17.19 -14.51 6.16
C GLU A 97 -15.81 -14.75 5.59
N GLU A 98 -15.70 -15.32 4.38
CA GLU A 98 -14.42 -15.64 3.76
C GLU A 98 -14.20 -14.95 2.43
N ALA A 99 -14.92 -13.85 2.18
CA ALA A 99 -14.71 -13.06 0.97
C ALA A 99 -14.95 -11.59 1.23
N CYS A 100 -14.17 -10.76 0.55
CA CYS A 100 -14.37 -9.31 0.61
C CYS A 100 -14.02 -8.65 -0.72
N SER A 101 -14.50 -7.43 -0.86
CA SER A 101 -14.14 -6.54 -1.95
C SER A 101 -13.08 -5.59 -1.43
N ILE A 102 -12.05 -5.35 -2.22
CA ILE A 102 -10.98 -4.40 -1.89
C ILE A 102 -11.00 -3.28 -2.90
N GLU A 103 -11.05 -2.05 -2.40
CA GLU A 103 -10.90 -0.86 -3.21
C GLU A 103 -9.65 -0.13 -2.75
N PHE A 104 -8.75 0.19 -3.69
CA PHE A 104 -7.52 0.93 -3.43
C PHE A 104 -7.48 2.15 -4.33
N HIS A 105 -7.19 3.30 -3.73
CA HIS A 105 -6.99 4.54 -4.47
C HIS A 105 -5.73 5.23 -3.97
N LEU A 106 -4.89 5.67 -4.88
CA LEU A 106 -3.67 6.42 -4.56
C LEU A 106 -3.57 7.61 -5.49
N HIS A 107 -3.40 8.78 -4.89
CA HIS A 107 -3.14 10.03 -5.59
C HIS A 107 -1.76 10.52 -5.21
N TYR A 108 -0.91 10.84 -6.20
CA TYR A 108 0.44 11.26 -5.91
C TYR A 108 0.97 12.27 -6.91
N GLU A 109 1.94 13.08 -6.43
CA GLU A 109 2.66 14.05 -7.23
C GLU A 109 4.06 14.17 -6.62
N PHE A 110 5.09 14.08 -7.45
CA PHE A 110 6.47 14.20 -6.97
C PHE A 110 6.81 15.66 -6.70
N SER A 111 7.82 15.88 -5.83
CA SER A 111 8.16 17.21 -5.32
C SER A 111 8.80 18.12 -6.37
N ASN A 112 9.35 17.57 -7.45
CA ASN A 112 9.89 18.39 -8.54
C ASN A 112 9.79 17.66 -9.89
N PHE A 113 9.96 18.43 -10.96
CA PHE A 113 9.83 17.98 -12.33
C PHE A 113 10.79 16.85 -12.70
N ILE A 114 12.02 16.90 -12.19
CA ILE A 114 13.04 15.89 -12.51
C ILE A 114 12.65 14.55 -11.91
N LEU A 115 12.24 14.54 -10.63
CA LEU A 115 11.75 13.32 -9.97
C LEU A 115 10.52 12.78 -10.66
N ASP A 116 9.58 13.64 -11.02
CA ASP A 116 8.37 13.23 -11.71
C ASP A 116 8.72 12.52 -13.02
N LYS A 117 9.63 13.07 -13.80
CA LYS A 117 9.99 12.51 -15.10
C LYS A 117 10.72 11.17 -14.98
N LEU A 118 11.60 11.03 -13.98
CA LEU A 118 12.45 9.85 -13.84
C LEU A 118 11.78 8.72 -13.06
N ILE A 119 10.97 9.06 -12.05
CA ILE A 119 10.45 8.09 -11.09
C ILE A 119 8.98 7.75 -11.34
N SER A 120 8.19 8.71 -11.82
CA SER A 120 6.75 8.51 -11.99
C SER A 120 6.38 7.27 -12.84
N PRO A 121 7.04 6.99 -13.98
CA PRO A 121 6.69 5.79 -14.75
C PRO A 121 6.88 4.49 -13.96
N ILE A 122 7.95 4.41 -13.16
CA ILE A 122 8.27 3.23 -12.36
C ILE A 122 7.34 3.15 -11.17
N PHE A 123 7.08 4.27 -10.51
CA PHE A 123 6.17 4.33 -9.37
C PHE A 123 4.74 3.98 -9.79
N SER A 124 4.30 4.43 -10.96
CA SER A 124 3.00 4.09 -11.52
C SER A 124 2.87 2.57 -11.73
N GLN A 125 3.91 1.94 -12.24
CA GLN A 125 3.95 0.49 -12.40
C GLN A 125 3.84 -0.22 -11.05
N ILE A 126 4.59 0.23 -10.06
CA ILE A 126 4.52 -0.31 -8.70
C ILE A 126 3.10 -0.18 -8.16
N ALA A 127 2.51 1.02 -8.24
CA ALA A 127 1.18 1.28 -7.71
C ALA A 127 0.09 0.46 -8.42
N ASN A 128 0.23 0.26 -9.72
CA ASN A 128 -0.73 -0.53 -10.49
C ASN A 128 -0.69 -2.03 -10.16
N THR A 129 0.44 -2.54 -9.68
CA THR A 129 0.59 -3.96 -9.32
C THR A 129 0.52 -4.20 -7.81
N PHE A 130 0.36 -3.14 -7.03
CA PHE A 130 0.42 -3.18 -5.57
C PHE A 130 -0.62 -4.14 -4.98
N VAL A 131 -1.87 -3.97 -5.39
CA VAL A 131 -2.98 -4.83 -4.91
C VAL A 131 -2.74 -6.29 -5.28
N ASP A 132 -2.24 -6.55 -6.49
CA ASP A 132 -1.98 -7.92 -6.96
C ASP A 132 -0.97 -8.64 -6.06
N GLY A 133 0.04 -7.92 -5.56
CA GLY A 133 1.02 -8.48 -4.63
C GLY A 133 0.38 -8.96 -3.35
N PHE A 134 -0.56 -8.19 -2.80
CA PHE A 134 -1.29 -8.58 -1.58
C PHE A 134 -2.21 -9.77 -1.82
N VAL A 135 -2.90 -9.81 -2.96
CA VAL A 135 -3.78 -10.93 -3.29
C VAL A 135 -2.96 -12.23 -3.42
N THR A 136 -1.84 -12.17 -4.12
CA THR A 136 -0.95 -13.33 -4.27
C THR A 136 -0.43 -13.81 -2.91
N GLN A 137 -0.02 -12.89 -2.06
CA GLN A 137 0.48 -13.23 -0.72
C GLN A 137 -0.64 -13.83 0.14
N ALA A 138 -1.85 -13.26 0.09
CA ALA A 138 -2.98 -13.78 0.84
C ALA A 138 -3.33 -15.20 0.41
N ASP A 139 -3.32 -15.48 -0.88
CA ASP A 139 -3.57 -16.83 -1.41
C ASP A 139 -2.51 -17.82 -0.91
N LYS A 140 -1.31 -17.34 -0.67
CA LYS A 140 -0.19 -18.17 -0.21
C LYS A 140 -0.25 -18.47 1.29
N ILE A 141 -0.57 -17.47 2.11
CA ILE A 141 -0.52 -17.60 3.57
C ILE A 141 -1.87 -17.95 4.20
N TYR A 142 -2.97 -17.57 3.57
CA TYR A 142 -4.33 -17.89 4.06
C TYR A 142 -4.96 -18.95 3.17
N LYS A 143 -4.33 -20.09 3.10
CA LYS A 143 -4.83 -21.20 2.27
C LYS A 143 -6.18 -21.68 2.77
N LYS A 144 -7.09 -21.85 1.84
CA LYS A 144 -8.46 -22.32 2.11
C LYS A 144 -8.68 -23.71 1.53
#